data_24488687425ecf8a834fea4505ae599d
#
_entry.id   24488687425ecf8a834fea4505ae599d
#
_cell.length_a   1.000
_cell.length_b   1.000
_cell.length_c   1.000
_cell.angle_alpha   90.00
_cell.angle_beta   90.00
_cell.angle_gamma   90.00
#
_symmetry.space_group_name_H-M   'P 1'
#
loop_
_entity.id
_entity.type
_entity.pdbx_description
1 polymer ?
#
loop_
_entity_poly.entity_id
_entity_poly.type
_entity_poly.pdbx_seq_one_letter_code
_entity_poly.pdbx_strand_id
1 'polypeptide(L)'
;MRGIILAGGSGTRLHPATLAMSKQLLPVYDKPMIYYPLSTLLMAGIRDILVITTAHDAPAFHRLLADGAPFGVNITYAVQDRPDGLAQAFVIGADHIGAGPVALILGDNIFYGPGVGTSLSRFRNIQGGAIFAYWVANPSAYGVVEFAADGTALSLEEKPATPKSHYAIPGLYFYDNDVVEIARGLRPSPRGELEITDINQTYLNQGRLAVEVLPRGTAWLDTGTFDSLLDASDFVRTIEARQGLKVSCPEEAAWRVGLIDDDQLAERAHGLLKSGYGGYLLELLERH
;
A
#
# COMPACT_ATOMS: atom_id res chain seq x y z
N MET A 1 11.89 -6.43 -9.00
CA MET A 1 11.05 -6.30 -7.77
C MET A 1 9.62 -6.60 -8.12
N ARG A 2 8.92 -7.35 -7.31
CA ARG A 2 7.48 -7.66 -7.42
C ARG A 2 6.70 -6.93 -6.33
N GLY A 3 5.40 -6.73 -6.54
CA GLY A 3 4.53 -6.04 -5.59
C GLY A 3 3.51 -6.98 -4.98
N ILE A 4 3.15 -6.72 -3.72
CA ILE A 4 2.01 -7.35 -3.05
C ILE A 4 1.11 -6.24 -2.52
N ILE A 5 -0.18 -6.29 -2.83
CA ILE A 5 -1.21 -5.50 -2.16
C ILE A 5 -1.97 -6.43 -1.24
N LEU A 6 -1.87 -6.21 0.07
CA LEU A 6 -2.64 -6.97 1.04
C LEU A 6 -4.01 -6.32 1.26
N ALA A 7 -5.04 -6.94 0.69
CA ALA A 7 -6.42 -6.50 0.71
C ALA A 7 -7.34 -7.53 1.40
N GLY A 8 -6.77 -8.27 2.34
CA GLY A 8 -7.48 -9.21 3.22
C GLY A 8 -8.06 -8.53 4.45
N GLY A 9 -8.62 -9.36 5.33
CA GLY A 9 -9.20 -8.91 6.59
C GLY A 9 -10.71 -8.71 6.55
N SER A 10 -11.36 -8.84 7.71
CA SER A 10 -12.82 -8.84 7.83
C SER A 10 -13.48 -7.45 7.78
N GLY A 11 -12.69 -6.37 7.89
CA GLY A 11 -13.21 -4.99 7.89
C GLY A 11 -14.21 -4.67 8.99
N THR A 12 -14.26 -5.45 10.09
CA THR A 12 -15.32 -5.38 11.13
C THR A 12 -15.48 -4.02 11.77
N ARG A 13 -14.39 -3.24 11.85
CA ARG A 13 -14.44 -1.87 12.38
C ARG A 13 -15.27 -0.89 11.54
N LEU A 14 -15.56 -1.26 10.29
CA LEU A 14 -16.39 -0.50 9.36
C LEU A 14 -17.74 -1.17 9.09
N HIS A 15 -18.20 -2.11 9.94
CA HIS A 15 -19.57 -2.61 9.85
C HIS A 15 -20.56 -1.50 10.17
N PRO A 16 -21.72 -1.43 9.44
CA PRO A 16 -22.20 -2.40 8.45
C PRO A 16 -21.69 -2.17 7.00
N ALA A 17 -20.91 -1.12 6.71
CA ALA A 17 -20.50 -0.78 5.34
C ALA A 17 -19.70 -1.91 4.65
N THR A 18 -18.98 -2.72 5.42
CA THR A 18 -18.17 -3.84 4.95
C THR A 18 -18.81 -5.22 5.10
N LEU A 19 -20.13 -5.29 5.35
CA LEU A 19 -20.82 -6.59 5.41
C LEU A 19 -20.93 -7.27 4.03
N ALA A 20 -21.00 -6.48 2.97
CA ALA A 20 -21.21 -6.98 1.61
C ALA A 20 -20.00 -6.85 0.69
N MET A 21 -18.92 -6.22 1.15
CA MET A 21 -17.73 -6.00 0.33
C MET A 21 -16.48 -5.75 1.19
N SER A 22 -15.32 -6.04 0.62
CA SER A 22 -14.04 -5.67 1.21
C SER A 22 -13.93 -4.17 1.47
N LYS A 23 -13.30 -3.80 2.58
CA LYS A 23 -12.97 -2.40 2.90
C LYS A 23 -12.25 -1.70 1.75
N GLN A 24 -11.32 -2.36 1.12
CA GLN A 24 -10.50 -1.82 0.04
C GLN A 24 -11.27 -1.54 -1.27
N LEU A 25 -12.53 -1.96 -1.34
CA LEU A 25 -13.45 -1.62 -2.43
C LEU A 25 -14.37 -0.44 -2.10
N LEU A 26 -14.42 0.00 -0.83
CA LEU A 26 -15.14 1.22 -0.47
C LEU A 26 -14.52 2.43 -1.18
N PRO A 27 -15.34 3.40 -1.60
CA PRO A 27 -14.83 4.62 -2.18
C PRO A 27 -14.11 5.49 -1.14
N VAL A 28 -12.97 6.03 -1.51
CA VAL A 28 -12.34 7.16 -0.85
C VAL A 28 -12.46 8.33 -1.82
N TYR A 29 -13.40 9.22 -1.56
CA TYR A 29 -13.86 10.28 -2.43
C TYR A 29 -14.42 9.75 -3.77
N ASP A 30 -13.64 9.71 -4.85
CA ASP A 30 -14.10 9.47 -6.21
C ASP A 30 -13.68 8.14 -6.83
N LYS A 31 -12.92 7.30 -6.08
CA LYS A 31 -12.41 6.02 -6.58
C LYS A 31 -12.28 4.97 -5.47
N PRO A 32 -12.23 3.67 -5.82
CA PRO A 32 -12.04 2.61 -4.83
C PRO A 32 -10.71 2.77 -4.08
N MET A 33 -10.74 2.47 -2.78
CA MET A 33 -9.58 2.60 -1.89
C MET A 33 -8.33 1.89 -2.43
N ILE A 34 -8.45 0.71 -3.03
CA ILE A 34 -7.31 -0.04 -3.57
C ILE A 34 -6.57 0.67 -4.71
N TYR A 35 -7.19 1.67 -5.36
CA TYR A 35 -6.53 2.46 -6.40
C TYR A 35 -5.36 3.28 -5.87
N TYR A 36 -5.39 3.68 -4.60
CA TYR A 36 -4.32 4.44 -3.97
C TYR A 36 -3.03 3.62 -3.80
N PRO A 37 -3.04 2.46 -3.12
CA PRO A 37 -1.85 1.62 -3.04
C PRO A 37 -1.41 1.06 -4.40
N LEU A 38 -2.35 0.76 -5.32
CA LEU A 38 -2.00 0.38 -6.69
C LEU A 38 -1.20 1.47 -7.37
N SER A 39 -1.67 2.73 -7.35
CA SER A 39 -0.95 3.87 -7.93
C SER A 39 0.45 4.03 -7.34
N THR A 40 0.61 3.81 -6.03
CA THR A 40 1.91 3.88 -5.36
C THR A 40 2.88 2.84 -5.93
N LEU A 41 2.45 1.59 -6.15
CA LEU A 41 3.27 0.54 -6.75
C LEU A 41 3.59 0.83 -8.22
N LEU A 42 2.61 1.32 -9.00
CA LEU A 42 2.81 1.71 -10.39
C LEU A 42 3.85 2.82 -10.52
N MET A 43 3.76 3.87 -9.70
CA MET A 43 4.74 4.96 -9.66
C MET A 43 6.15 4.49 -9.25
N ALA A 44 6.26 3.43 -8.45
CA ALA A 44 7.53 2.76 -8.14
C ALA A 44 8.07 1.92 -9.31
N GLY A 45 7.33 1.81 -10.42
CA GLY A 45 7.68 1.03 -11.61
C GLY A 45 7.52 -0.48 -11.43
N ILE A 46 6.66 -0.92 -10.51
CA ILE A 46 6.37 -2.34 -10.25
C ILE A 46 5.31 -2.81 -11.24
N ARG A 47 5.61 -3.89 -11.97
CA ARG A 47 4.76 -4.43 -13.06
C ARG A 47 4.06 -5.74 -12.73
N ASP A 48 4.65 -6.55 -11.85
CA ASP A 48 4.07 -7.82 -11.42
C ASP A 48 3.52 -7.63 -10.00
N ILE A 49 2.20 -7.69 -9.85
CA ILE A 49 1.52 -7.37 -8.60
C ILE A 49 0.62 -8.55 -8.20
N LEU A 50 0.74 -8.99 -6.97
CA LEU A 50 -0.15 -9.96 -6.35
C LEU A 50 -1.13 -9.22 -5.42
N VAL A 51 -2.43 -9.40 -5.66
CA VAL A 51 -3.47 -8.94 -4.73
C VAL A 51 -3.87 -10.12 -3.84
N ILE A 52 -3.60 -10.01 -2.54
CA ILE A 52 -4.02 -11.01 -1.55
C ILE A 52 -5.31 -10.53 -0.91
N THR A 53 -6.37 -11.31 -1.04
CA THR A 53 -7.72 -10.96 -0.57
C THR A 53 -8.43 -12.15 0.07
N THR A 54 -9.69 -12.00 0.46
CA THR A 54 -10.52 -13.11 0.94
C THR A 54 -11.16 -13.86 -0.23
N ALA A 55 -11.53 -15.12 -0.03
CA ALA A 55 -12.26 -15.89 -1.05
C ALA A 55 -13.59 -15.22 -1.42
N HIS A 56 -14.26 -14.56 -0.46
CA HIS A 56 -15.53 -13.85 -0.67
C HIS A 56 -15.36 -12.64 -1.60
N ASP A 57 -14.29 -11.87 -1.42
CA ASP A 57 -14.10 -10.60 -2.13
C ASP A 57 -13.32 -10.73 -3.46
N ALA A 58 -12.61 -11.84 -3.67
CA ALA A 58 -11.79 -12.07 -4.86
C ALA A 58 -12.54 -11.79 -6.18
N PRO A 59 -13.81 -12.22 -6.39
CA PRO A 59 -14.53 -11.92 -7.61
C PRO A 59 -14.76 -10.42 -7.85
N ALA A 60 -14.87 -9.61 -6.80
CA ALA A 60 -15.05 -8.17 -6.92
C ALA A 60 -13.74 -7.48 -7.32
N PHE A 61 -12.60 -7.88 -6.75
CA PHE A 61 -11.29 -7.40 -7.18
C PHE A 61 -10.98 -7.79 -8.62
N HIS A 62 -11.30 -9.02 -9.04
CA HIS A 62 -11.17 -9.45 -10.43
C HIS A 62 -12.00 -8.59 -11.41
N ARG A 63 -13.23 -8.22 -11.04
CA ARG A 63 -14.05 -7.32 -11.88
C ARG A 63 -13.47 -5.91 -11.97
N LEU A 64 -12.85 -5.42 -10.90
CA LEU A 64 -12.32 -4.05 -10.83
C LEU A 64 -10.98 -3.90 -11.55
N LEU A 65 -10.05 -4.82 -11.29
CA LEU A 65 -8.65 -4.69 -11.69
C LEU A 65 -8.28 -5.60 -12.88
N ALA A 66 -9.15 -6.56 -13.21
CA ALA A 66 -8.92 -7.60 -14.22
C ALA A 66 -7.58 -8.34 -13.99
N ASP A 67 -6.83 -8.57 -15.04
CA ASP A 67 -5.46 -9.13 -15.01
C ASP A 67 -4.37 -8.04 -14.95
N GLY A 68 -4.76 -6.77 -14.81
CA GLY A 68 -3.85 -5.62 -14.80
C GLY A 68 -3.59 -5.01 -16.16
N ALA A 69 -4.04 -5.62 -17.25
CA ALA A 69 -3.86 -5.08 -18.61
C ALA A 69 -4.35 -3.63 -18.76
N PRO A 70 -5.46 -3.21 -18.10
CA PRO A 70 -5.89 -1.82 -18.13
C PRO A 70 -4.87 -0.79 -17.63
N PHE A 71 -3.87 -1.24 -16.88
CA PHE A 71 -2.80 -0.42 -16.29
C PHE A 71 -1.42 -0.79 -16.86
N GLY A 72 -1.35 -1.62 -17.90
CA GLY A 72 -0.09 -2.06 -18.49
C GLY A 72 0.78 -2.93 -17.58
N VAL A 73 0.17 -3.64 -16.63
CA VAL A 73 0.84 -4.49 -15.64
C VAL A 73 0.21 -5.89 -15.62
N ASN A 74 0.82 -6.80 -14.86
CA ASN A 74 0.29 -8.13 -14.61
C ASN A 74 -0.19 -8.20 -13.16
N ILE A 75 -1.50 -8.42 -12.96
CA ILE A 75 -2.12 -8.60 -11.65
C ILE A 75 -2.55 -10.07 -11.50
N THR A 76 -2.05 -10.70 -10.47
CA THR A 76 -2.48 -12.04 -10.04
C THR A 76 -3.16 -11.96 -8.68
N TYR A 77 -3.85 -13.01 -8.28
CA TYR A 77 -4.64 -13.02 -7.06
C TYR A 77 -4.34 -14.24 -6.23
N ALA A 78 -4.32 -14.07 -4.90
CA ALA A 78 -4.26 -15.15 -3.94
C ALA A 78 -5.27 -14.92 -2.81
N VAL A 79 -5.65 -16.01 -2.16
CA VAL A 79 -6.60 -15.98 -1.05
C VAL A 79 -5.86 -16.12 0.27
N GLN A 80 -6.17 -15.24 1.21
CA GLN A 80 -5.85 -15.38 2.62
C GLN A 80 -7.09 -15.92 3.33
N ASP A 81 -7.10 -17.21 3.66
CA ASP A 81 -8.27 -17.88 4.24
C ASP A 81 -8.62 -17.35 5.64
N ARG A 82 -7.60 -16.99 6.43
CA ARG A 82 -7.74 -16.41 7.76
C ARG A 82 -6.79 -15.23 7.92
N PRO A 83 -7.20 -14.18 8.67
CA PRO A 83 -6.37 -13.00 8.90
C PRO A 83 -5.30 -13.28 9.97
N ASP A 84 -4.39 -14.21 9.69
CA ASP A 84 -3.35 -14.66 10.61
C ASP A 84 -2.15 -13.68 10.71
N GLY A 85 -2.33 -12.42 10.26
CA GLY A 85 -1.34 -11.35 10.35
C GLY A 85 -0.75 -10.91 8.99
N LEU A 86 -0.06 -9.78 9.00
CA LEU A 86 0.48 -9.15 7.79
C LEU A 86 1.64 -9.95 7.19
N ALA A 87 2.47 -10.55 8.04
CA ALA A 87 3.62 -11.33 7.60
C ALA A 87 3.25 -12.58 6.79
N GLN A 88 2.02 -13.11 6.97
CA GLN A 88 1.50 -14.23 6.19
C GLN A 88 1.49 -13.94 4.68
N ALA A 89 1.42 -12.67 4.28
CA ALA A 89 1.45 -12.27 2.87
C ALA A 89 2.70 -12.77 2.14
N PHE A 90 3.85 -12.85 2.80
CA PHE A 90 5.09 -13.35 2.20
C PHE A 90 5.11 -14.86 2.05
N VAL A 91 4.42 -15.59 2.93
CA VAL A 91 4.25 -17.05 2.83
C VAL A 91 3.28 -17.39 1.69
N ILE A 92 2.13 -16.71 1.62
CA ILE A 92 1.14 -16.86 0.54
C ILE A 92 1.74 -16.47 -0.80
N GLY A 93 2.48 -15.36 -0.84
CA GLY A 93 3.09 -14.80 -2.05
C GLY A 93 4.44 -15.40 -2.42
N ALA A 94 4.92 -16.46 -1.77
CA ALA A 94 6.28 -16.97 -1.96
C ALA A 94 6.60 -17.30 -3.43
N ASP A 95 5.71 -17.98 -4.14
CA ASP A 95 5.89 -18.32 -5.55
C ASP A 95 5.87 -17.06 -6.44
N HIS A 96 5.01 -16.09 -6.11
CA HIS A 96 4.98 -14.79 -6.81
C HIS A 96 6.27 -14.02 -6.57
N ILE A 97 6.81 -13.97 -5.36
CA ILE A 97 8.05 -13.28 -5.00
C ILE A 97 9.23 -13.91 -5.77
N GLY A 98 9.29 -15.24 -5.81
CA GLY A 98 10.40 -15.97 -6.44
C GLY A 98 11.72 -15.64 -5.77
N ALA A 99 12.77 -15.40 -6.56
CA ALA A 99 14.13 -15.15 -6.06
C ALA A 99 14.47 -13.64 -5.94
N GLY A 100 13.50 -12.74 -6.18
CA GLY A 100 13.76 -11.30 -6.21
C GLY A 100 13.24 -10.55 -5.00
N PRO A 101 13.53 -9.25 -4.92
CA PRO A 101 12.99 -8.38 -3.88
C PRO A 101 11.49 -8.12 -4.09
N VAL A 102 10.80 -7.78 -3.00
CA VAL A 102 9.36 -7.54 -2.95
C VAL A 102 9.03 -6.23 -2.25
N ALA A 103 8.00 -5.53 -2.75
CA ALA A 103 7.32 -4.46 -2.04
C ALA A 103 5.97 -5.00 -1.53
N LEU A 104 5.65 -4.75 -0.27
CA LEU A 104 4.32 -4.97 0.29
C LEU A 104 3.70 -3.63 0.63
N ILE A 105 2.46 -3.41 0.17
CA ILE A 105 1.66 -2.27 0.59
C ILE A 105 0.30 -2.76 1.12
N LEU A 106 -0.16 -2.13 2.20
CA LEU A 106 -1.50 -2.41 2.73
C LEU A 106 -2.56 -1.74 1.86
N GLY A 107 -3.61 -2.47 1.53
CA GLY A 107 -4.66 -2.05 0.61
C GLY A 107 -5.54 -0.90 1.10
N ASP A 108 -5.35 -0.48 2.35
CA ASP A 108 -6.06 0.62 3.02
C ASP A 108 -5.17 1.81 3.37
N ASN A 109 -3.93 1.83 2.89
CA ASN A 109 -2.99 2.91 3.15
C ASN A 109 -2.90 3.85 1.94
N ILE A 110 -3.06 5.14 2.21
CA ILE A 110 -2.98 6.22 1.22
C ILE A 110 -1.75 7.04 1.52
N PHE A 111 -0.91 7.24 0.51
CA PHE A 111 0.26 8.10 0.58
C PHE A 111 0.13 9.25 -0.41
N TYR A 112 0.43 10.47 0.04
CA TYR A 112 0.46 11.65 -0.82
C TYR A 112 1.59 12.59 -0.38
N GLY A 113 2.37 13.07 -1.34
CA GLY A 113 3.45 14.01 -1.08
C GLY A 113 4.50 14.00 -2.19
N PRO A 114 5.41 14.97 -2.18
CA PRO A 114 6.47 15.08 -3.20
C PRO A 114 7.32 13.81 -3.27
N GLY A 115 7.43 13.23 -4.46
CA GLY A 115 8.27 12.04 -4.70
C GLY A 115 7.72 10.73 -4.17
N VAL A 116 6.58 10.70 -3.48
CA VAL A 116 5.93 9.46 -3.07
C VAL A 116 5.59 8.63 -4.31
N GLY A 117 6.05 7.40 -4.35
CA GLY A 117 5.97 6.50 -5.49
C GLY A 117 7.24 6.54 -6.33
N THR A 118 7.57 7.62 -7.02
CA THR A 118 8.74 7.67 -7.92
C THR A 118 10.07 7.47 -7.21
N SER A 119 10.26 8.01 -6.01
CA SER A 119 11.45 7.79 -5.19
C SER A 119 11.60 6.35 -4.70
N LEU A 120 10.52 5.57 -4.70
CA LEU A 120 10.51 4.18 -4.23
C LEU A 120 11.25 3.23 -5.20
N SER A 121 11.44 3.63 -6.45
CA SER A 121 12.20 2.85 -7.45
C SER A 121 13.65 2.57 -7.02
N ARG A 122 14.22 3.35 -6.09
CA ARG A 122 15.55 3.13 -5.52
C ARG A 122 15.67 1.81 -4.75
N PHE A 123 14.58 1.29 -4.23
CA PHE A 123 14.54 0.00 -3.51
C PHE A 123 14.49 -1.22 -4.43
N ARG A 124 14.49 -1.02 -5.75
CA ARG A 124 14.32 -2.11 -6.74
C ARG A 124 15.32 -3.27 -6.55
N ASN A 125 16.51 -2.98 -6.06
CA ASN A 125 17.58 -3.96 -5.82
C ASN A 125 17.99 -4.00 -4.35
N ILE A 126 17.02 -3.84 -3.44
CA ILE A 126 17.30 -3.81 -2.00
C ILE A 126 17.98 -5.08 -1.50
N GLN A 127 18.91 -4.90 -0.57
CA GLN A 127 19.52 -5.95 0.23
C GLN A 127 19.13 -5.71 1.70
N GLY A 128 18.37 -6.61 2.28
CA GLY A 128 17.74 -6.42 3.58
C GLY A 128 16.33 -5.84 3.48
N GLY A 129 15.92 -5.06 4.46
CA GLY A 129 14.61 -4.41 4.54
C GLY A 129 14.68 -2.89 4.51
N ALA A 130 13.62 -2.25 4.01
CA ALA A 130 13.40 -0.82 4.17
C ALA A 130 11.94 -0.56 4.57
N ILE A 131 11.78 0.26 5.60
CA ILE A 131 10.50 0.71 6.13
C ILE A 131 10.49 2.22 6.27
N PHE A 132 9.31 2.78 6.50
CA PHE A 132 9.15 4.20 6.71
C PHE A 132 8.74 4.48 8.15
N ALA A 133 9.08 5.68 8.64
CA ALA A 133 8.65 6.23 9.91
C ALA A 133 7.88 7.53 9.65
N TYR A 134 6.71 7.66 10.24
CA TYR A 134 5.85 8.83 10.08
C TYR A 134 5.42 9.36 11.45
N TRP A 135 5.62 10.66 11.67
CA TRP A 135 5.24 11.28 12.93
C TRP A 135 3.73 11.39 13.08
N VAL A 136 3.16 10.82 14.13
CA VAL A 136 1.73 10.86 14.45
C VAL A 136 1.48 11.38 15.86
N ALA A 137 0.32 11.96 16.09
CA ALA A 137 -0.08 12.43 17.40
C ALA A 137 -0.33 11.28 18.39
N ASN A 138 -0.92 10.16 17.91
CA ASN A 138 -1.21 8.97 18.71
C ASN A 138 -0.62 7.71 18.07
N PRO A 139 0.58 7.27 18.48
CA PRO A 139 1.27 6.15 17.86
C PRO A 139 0.81 4.76 18.35
N SER A 140 0.06 4.63 19.45
CA SER A 140 -0.26 3.35 20.10
C SER A 140 -1.10 2.38 19.22
N ALA A 141 -1.68 2.86 18.12
CA ALA A 141 -2.45 2.03 17.19
C ALA A 141 -1.58 1.33 16.12
N TYR A 142 -0.29 1.65 16.04
CA TYR A 142 0.64 1.26 14.97
C TYR A 142 1.88 0.55 15.50
N GLY A 143 2.65 -0.06 14.59
CA GLY A 143 4.04 -0.35 14.87
C GLY A 143 4.80 0.96 15.10
N VAL A 144 5.70 1.00 16.07
CA VAL A 144 6.43 2.21 16.47
C VAL A 144 7.93 1.98 16.39
N VAL A 145 8.65 2.96 15.84
CA VAL A 145 10.13 2.97 15.79
C VAL A 145 10.68 3.86 16.88
N GLU A 146 11.63 3.36 17.67
CA GLU A 146 12.46 4.15 18.56
C GLU A 146 13.77 4.52 17.87
N PHE A 147 14.18 5.78 17.94
CA PHE A 147 15.43 6.28 17.38
C PHE A 147 16.41 6.72 18.46
N ALA A 148 17.69 6.49 18.21
CA ALA A 148 18.78 7.15 18.93
C ALA A 148 18.90 8.62 18.53
N ALA A 149 19.72 9.36 19.25
CA ALA A 149 19.96 10.78 18.98
C ALA A 149 20.62 11.05 17.61
N ASP A 150 21.33 10.07 17.07
CA ASP A 150 21.97 10.12 15.74
C ASP A 150 21.03 9.71 14.60
N GLY A 151 19.77 9.35 14.90
CA GLY A 151 18.77 8.90 13.93
C GLY A 151 18.80 7.40 13.62
N THR A 152 19.65 6.62 14.29
CA THR A 152 19.67 5.16 14.16
C THR A 152 18.45 4.54 14.82
N ALA A 153 17.77 3.61 14.15
CA ALA A 153 16.65 2.86 14.73
C ALA A 153 17.17 1.90 15.82
N LEU A 154 16.62 1.99 17.02
CA LEU A 154 17.02 1.19 18.18
C LEU A 154 16.11 -0.01 18.42
N SER A 155 14.81 0.19 18.32
CA SER A 155 13.81 -0.84 18.57
C SER A 155 12.54 -0.59 17.78
N LEU A 156 11.77 -1.66 17.61
CA LEU A 156 10.46 -1.67 16.97
C LEU A 156 9.46 -2.35 17.90
N GLU A 157 8.30 -1.74 18.10
CA GLU A 157 7.25 -2.31 18.97
C GLU A 157 5.91 -2.29 18.25
N GLU A 158 5.20 -3.42 18.23
CA GLU A 158 3.86 -3.51 17.66
C GLU A 158 2.82 -3.03 18.66
N LYS A 159 2.09 -1.96 18.29
CA LYS A 159 0.98 -1.38 19.08
C LYS A 159 1.26 -1.28 20.58
N PRO A 160 2.35 -0.61 20.96
CA PRO A 160 2.74 -0.53 22.37
C PRO A 160 1.71 0.25 23.20
N ALA A 161 1.41 -0.23 24.39
CA ALA A 161 0.55 0.49 25.33
C ALA A 161 1.18 1.82 25.78
N THR A 162 2.52 1.85 25.86
CA THR A 162 3.32 3.04 26.19
C THR A 162 4.38 3.22 25.11
N PRO A 163 4.07 3.96 24.03
CA PRO A 163 4.99 4.15 22.90
C PRO A 163 6.25 4.91 23.34
N LYS A 164 7.42 4.44 22.87
CA LYS A 164 8.71 5.09 23.11
C LYS A 164 8.96 6.30 22.22
N SER A 165 8.22 6.42 21.15
CA SER A 165 8.32 7.54 20.20
C SER A 165 6.96 7.84 19.56
N HIS A 166 6.89 8.92 18.79
CA HIS A 166 5.74 9.26 17.94
C HIS A 166 5.89 8.77 16.49
N TYR A 167 6.93 8.00 16.16
CA TYR A 167 7.17 7.53 14.80
C TYR A 167 6.45 6.20 14.55
N ALA A 168 5.28 6.28 13.93
CA ALA A 168 4.53 5.12 13.44
C ALA A 168 5.14 4.55 12.17
N ILE A 169 4.98 3.24 11.94
CA ILE A 169 5.41 2.55 10.73
C ILE A 169 4.21 2.44 9.77
N PRO A 170 4.21 3.19 8.66
CA PRO A 170 3.19 3.06 7.63
C PRO A 170 3.22 1.69 6.95
N GLY A 171 2.07 1.31 6.37
CA GLY A 171 1.89 0.03 5.70
C GLY A 171 2.53 -0.06 4.31
N LEU A 172 3.81 0.28 4.19
CA LEU A 172 4.61 0.17 2.97
C LEU A 172 6.00 -0.34 3.32
N TYR A 173 6.37 -1.47 2.76
CA TYR A 173 7.55 -2.23 3.13
C TYR A 173 8.28 -2.73 1.90
N PHE A 174 9.62 -2.75 1.95
CA PHE A 174 10.48 -3.29 0.90
C PHE A 174 11.45 -4.29 1.52
N TYR A 175 11.56 -5.47 0.92
CA TYR A 175 12.45 -6.50 1.42
C TYR A 175 13.17 -7.22 0.28
N ASP A 176 14.33 -7.75 0.57
CA ASP A 176 14.95 -8.76 -0.27
C ASP A 176 14.22 -10.11 -0.14
N ASN A 177 14.71 -11.12 -0.82
CA ASN A 177 14.06 -12.43 -0.85
C ASN A 177 14.10 -13.20 0.48
N ASP A 178 15.01 -12.86 1.41
CA ASP A 178 15.10 -13.53 2.70
C ASP A 178 13.81 -13.38 3.53
N VAL A 179 13.00 -12.37 3.22
CA VAL A 179 11.71 -12.14 3.88
C VAL A 179 10.80 -13.37 3.89
N VAL A 180 10.86 -14.21 2.85
CA VAL A 180 10.01 -15.42 2.74
C VAL A 180 10.38 -16.43 3.85
N GLU A 181 11.67 -16.68 4.02
CA GLU A 181 12.15 -17.63 5.05
C GLU A 181 11.99 -17.02 6.46
N ILE A 182 12.22 -15.72 6.62
CA ILE A 182 11.95 -15.02 7.88
C ILE A 182 10.47 -15.18 8.25
N ALA A 183 9.54 -14.91 7.32
CA ALA A 183 8.11 -15.04 7.55
C ALA A 183 7.67 -16.48 7.91
N ARG A 184 8.25 -17.48 7.25
CA ARG A 184 8.01 -18.90 7.57
C ARG A 184 8.47 -19.30 8.97
N GLY A 185 9.51 -18.64 9.47
CA GLY A 185 10.08 -18.88 10.79
C GLY A 185 9.34 -18.20 11.94
N LEU A 186 8.43 -17.29 11.67
CA LEU A 186 7.70 -16.54 12.69
C LEU A 186 6.74 -17.44 13.49
N ARG A 187 6.51 -17.03 14.73
CA ARG A 187 5.46 -17.61 15.58
C ARG A 187 4.39 -16.54 15.82
N PRO A 188 3.11 -16.94 15.94
CA PRO A 188 2.06 -16.01 16.28
C PRO A 188 2.35 -15.26 17.58
N SER A 189 2.10 -13.97 17.57
CA SER A 189 2.17 -13.10 18.75
C SER A 189 1.10 -13.46 19.78
N PRO A 190 1.09 -12.85 20.98
CA PRO A 190 -0.01 -12.99 21.93
C PRO A 190 -1.39 -12.59 21.35
N ARG A 191 -1.41 -11.84 20.26
CA ARG A 191 -2.62 -11.48 19.51
C ARG A 191 -3.07 -12.57 18.53
N GLY A 192 -2.29 -13.64 18.36
CA GLY A 192 -2.54 -14.71 17.41
C GLY A 192 -2.14 -14.38 15.97
N GLU A 193 -1.40 -13.28 15.74
CA GLU A 193 -1.01 -12.80 14.41
C GLU A 193 0.48 -13.02 14.15
N LEU A 194 0.85 -13.29 12.90
CA LEU A 194 2.22 -13.21 12.39
C LEU A 194 2.52 -11.74 12.11
N GLU A 195 3.27 -11.11 13.03
CA GLU A 195 3.48 -9.66 12.98
C GLU A 195 4.54 -9.28 11.97
N ILE A 196 4.26 -8.26 11.17
CA ILE A 196 5.28 -7.71 10.25
C ILE A 196 6.39 -7.01 11.03
N THR A 197 6.09 -6.52 12.22
CA THR A 197 7.07 -5.92 13.14
C THR A 197 8.15 -6.92 13.54
N ASP A 198 7.85 -8.22 13.64
CA ASP A 198 8.85 -9.25 13.94
C ASP A 198 9.80 -9.50 12.74
N ILE A 199 9.30 -9.37 11.50
CA ILE A 199 10.15 -9.36 10.30
C ILE A 199 11.10 -8.17 10.37
N ASN A 200 10.58 -6.96 10.61
CA ASN A 200 11.38 -5.75 10.72
C ASN A 200 12.43 -5.87 11.83
N GLN A 201 12.03 -6.42 12.99
CA GLN A 201 12.95 -6.63 14.11
C GLN A 201 14.06 -7.62 13.76
N THR A 202 13.75 -8.65 12.96
CA THR A 202 14.75 -9.61 12.48
C THR A 202 15.78 -8.92 11.61
N TYR A 203 15.35 -8.10 10.63
CA TYR A 203 16.27 -7.31 9.81
C TYR A 203 17.07 -6.27 10.61
N LEU A 204 16.42 -5.63 11.60
CA LEU A 204 17.10 -4.68 12.49
C LEU A 204 18.23 -5.35 13.27
N ASN A 205 17.97 -6.51 13.87
CA ASN A 205 18.94 -7.30 14.63
C ASN A 205 20.12 -7.78 13.77
N GLN A 206 19.89 -7.96 12.47
CA GLN A 206 20.92 -8.31 11.49
C GLN A 206 21.71 -7.09 10.98
N GLY A 207 21.35 -5.87 11.38
CA GLY A 207 21.93 -4.63 10.84
C GLY A 207 21.57 -4.38 9.37
N ARG A 208 20.45 -4.93 8.90
CA ARG A 208 20.01 -4.91 7.49
C ARG A 208 18.65 -4.20 7.29
N LEU A 209 18.19 -3.41 8.27
CA LEU A 209 16.97 -2.61 8.16
C LEU A 209 17.30 -1.15 7.93
N ALA A 210 16.87 -0.59 6.81
CA ALA A 210 16.83 0.86 6.61
C ALA A 210 15.49 1.40 7.12
N VAL A 211 15.51 2.49 7.89
CA VAL A 211 14.32 3.19 8.34
C VAL A 211 14.38 4.63 7.84
N GLU A 212 13.41 5.03 7.02
CA GLU A 212 13.37 6.36 6.43
C GLU A 212 12.22 7.18 7.01
N VAL A 213 12.55 8.34 7.55
CA VAL A 213 11.52 9.28 8.05
C VAL A 213 10.88 9.99 6.86
N LEU A 214 9.56 9.84 6.72
CA LEU A 214 8.80 10.57 5.72
C LEU A 214 8.84 12.07 6.01
N PRO A 215 9.12 12.92 5.00
CA PRO A 215 9.32 14.35 5.21
C PRO A 215 8.00 15.04 5.57
N ARG A 216 8.10 16.19 6.24
CA ARG A 216 6.95 17.07 6.48
C ARG A 216 6.32 17.46 5.15
N GLY A 217 4.99 17.45 5.09
CA GLY A 217 4.24 17.66 3.86
C GLY A 217 3.84 16.37 3.15
N THR A 218 4.38 15.21 3.57
CA THR A 218 3.81 13.91 3.20
C THR A 218 2.55 13.68 4.05
N ALA A 219 1.48 13.23 3.44
CA ALA A 219 0.31 12.68 4.11
C ALA A 219 0.36 11.15 4.01
N TRP A 220 0.20 10.51 5.15
CA TRP A 220 -0.11 9.10 5.27
C TRP A 220 -1.45 8.98 5.99
N LEU A 221 -2.41 8.32 5.36
CA LEU A 221 -3.76 8.14 5.87
C LEU A 221 -4.05 6.65 5.92
N ASP A 222 -4.42 6.16 7.09
CA ASP A 222 -5.04 4.86 7.24
C ASP A 222 -6.57 5.03 7.27
N THR A 223 -7.29 4.14 6.65
CA THR A 223 -8.75 4.22 6.52
C THR A 223 -9.45 3.17 7.39
N GLY A 224 -8.90 2.96 8.59
CA GLY A 224 -9.29 1.88 9.50
C GLY A 224 -10.60 2.07 10.26
N THR A 225 -11.11 3.30 10.34
CA THR A 225 -12.34 3.67 11.05
C THR A 225 -13.22 4.55 10.17
N PHE A 226 -14.48 4.78 10.56
CA PHE A 226 -15.38 5.69 9.83
C PHE A 226 -14.83 7.11 9.76
N ASP A 227 -14.30 7.62 10.88
CA ASP A 227 -13.72 8.96 10.94
C ASP A 227 -12.49 9.06 10.03
N SER A 228 -11.54 8.10 10.11
CA SER A 228 -10.34 8.13 9.26
C SER A 228 -10.65 7.94 7.77
N LEU A 229 -11.72 7.21 7.43
CA LEU A 229 -12.20 7.08 6.05
C LEU A 229 -12.80 8.39 5.53
N LEU A 230 -13.55 9.10 6.38
CA LEU A 230 -14.09 10.42 6.06
C LEU A 230 -12.98 11.46 5.93
N ASP A 231 -12.05 11.51 6.87
CA ASP A 231 -10.88 12.41 6.84
C ASP A 231 -10.05 12.19 5.55
N ALA A 232 -9.82 10.93 5.17
CA ALA A 232 -9.12 10.60 3.94
C ALA A 232 -9.88 11.09 2.70
N SER A 233 -11.21 10.91 2.67
CA SER A 233 -12.06 11.39 1.58
C SER A 233 -12.06 12.91 1.47
N ASP A 234 -12.15 13.62 2.58
CA ASP A 234 -12.10 15.09 2.61
C ASP A 234 -10.72 15.64 2.24
N PHE A 235 -9.65 14.98 2.67
CA PHE A 235 -8.30 15.32 2.25
C PHE A 235 -8.15 15.22 0.74
N VAL A 236 -8.50 14.06 0.15
CA VAL A 236 -8.40 13.81 -1.29
C VAL A 236 -9.24 14.83 -2.05
N ARG A 237 -10.51 15.01 -1.67
CA ARG A 237 -11.41 16.00 -2.27
C ARG A 237 -10.83 17.41 -2.26
N THR A 238 -10.25 17.81 -1.14
CA THR A 238 -9.70 19.16 -0.98
C THR A 238 -8.50 19.38 -1.91
N ILE A 239 -7.57 18.42 -1.96
CA ILE A 239 -6.39 18.51 -2.83
C ILE A 239 -6.82 18.50 -4.30
N GLU A 240 -7.67 17.57 -4.72
CA GLU A 240 -8.12 17.46 -6.11
C GLU A 240 -8.89 18.72 -6.56
N ALA A 241 -9.78 19.25 -5.73
CA ALA A 241 -10.52 20.46 -6.03
C ALA A 241 -9.63 21.71 -6.16
N ARG A 242 -8.50 21.76 -5.47
CA ARG A 242 -7.58 22.90 -5.50
C ARG A 242 -6.56 22.81 -6.63
N GLN A 243 -6.07 21.61 -6.93
CA GLN A 243 -4.99 21.41 -7.91
C GLN A 243 -5.51 21.06 -9.30
N GLY A 244 -6.74 20.54 -9.42
CA GLY A 244 -7.26 19.99 -10.68
C GLY A 244 -6.50 18.74 -11.12
N LEU A 245 -5.81 18.07 -10.18
CA LEU A 245 -5.07 16.82 -10.39
C LEU A 245 -5.57 15.78 -9.40
N LYS A 246 -5.67 14.53 -9.85
CA LYS A 246 -6.12 13.45 -8.97
C LYS A 246 -5.03 12.97 -8.01
N VAL A 247 -5.44 12.63 -6.81
CA VAL A 247 -4.60 11.93 -5.85
C VAL A 247 -4.65 10.44 -6.17
N SER A 248 -3.52 9.85 -6.58
CA SER A 248 -3.42 8.40 -6.83
C SER A 248 -4.42 7.88 -7.86
N CYS A 249 -4.29 8.32 -9.10
CA CYS A 249 -5.02 7.79 -10.25
C CYS A 249 -4.16 6.70 -10.92
N PRO A 250 -4.54 5.40 -10.89
CA PRO A 250 -3.69 4.34 -11.41
C PRO A 250 -3.46 4.43 -12.92
N GLU A 251 -4.44 4.91 -13.70
CA GLU A 251 -4.29 5.13 -15.14
C GLU A 251 -3.25 6.22 -15.43
N GLU A 252 -3.34 7.36 -14.73
CA GLU A 252 -2.34 8.43 -14.82
C GLU A 252 -0.96 7.94 -14.35
N ALA A 253 -0.90 7.21 -13.23
CA ALA A 253 0.34 6.66 -12.70
C ALA A 253 1.02 5.73 -13.72
N ALA A 254 0.26 4.84 -14.33
CA ALA A 254 0.74 3.93 -15.37
C ALA A 254 1.25 4.67 -16.61
N TRP A 255 0.51 5.66 -17.06
CA TRP A 255 0.88 6.49 -18.21
C TRP A 255 2.15 7.30 -17.95
N ARG A 256 2.26 7.98 -16.79
CA ARG A 256 3.43 8.79 -16.43
C ARG A 256 4.74 8.00 -16.35
N VAL A 257 4.68 6.72 -16.00
CA VAL A 257 5.86 5.84 -15.94
C VAL A 257 6.05 4.99 -17.21
N GLY A 258 5.24 5.24 -18.26
CA GLY A 258 5.35 4.56 -19.55
C GLY A 258 4.94 3.09 -19.55
N LEU A 259 3.99 2.71 -18.69
CA LEU A 259 3.38 1.37 -18.67
C LEU A 259 2.26 1.27 -19.71
N ILE A 260 1.56 2.36 -19.96
CA ILE A 260 0.58 2.53 -21.04
C ILE A 260 0.93 3.78 -21.84
N ASP A 261 0.53 3.82 -23.11
CA ASP A 261 0.69 4.95 -24.00
C ASP A 261 -0.56 5.86 -24.05
N ASP A 262 -0.52 6.90 -24.89
CA ASP A 262 -1.58 7.90 -25.03
C ASP A 262 -2.88 7.26 -25.54
N ASP A 263 -2.79 6.35 -26.53
CA ASP A 263 -3.95 5.67 -27.11
C ASP A 263 -4.64 4.77 -26.07
N GLN A 264 -3.86 4.04 -25.30
CA GLN A 264 -4.36 3.20 -24.20
C GLN A 264 -5.00 4.05 -23.08
N LEU A 265 -4.41 5.20 -22.73
CA LEU A 265 -5.00 6.12 -21.76
C LEU A 265 -6.32 6.68 -22.28
N ALA A 266 -6.39 7.08 -23.57
CA ALA A 266 -7.61 7.58 -24.20
C ALA A 266 -8.71 6.51 -24.24
N GLU A 267 -8.39 5.27 -24.57
CA GLU A 267 -9.34 4.14 -24.55
C GLU A 267 -9.95 3.96 -23.17
N ARG A 268 -9.11 3.98 -22.11
CA ARG A 268 -9.58 3.90 -20.72
C ARG A 268 -10.49 5.07 -20.35
N ALA A 269 -10.13 6.28 -20.75
CA ALA A 269 -10.89 7.50 -20.49
C ALA A 269 -12.30 7.42 -21.07
N HIS A 270 -12.45 6.92 -22.31
CA HIS A 270 -13.76 6.82 -22.98
C HIS A 270 -14.76 5.95 -22.20
N GLY A 271 -14.29 4.88 -21.55
CA GLY A 271 -15.11 4.02 -20.70
C GLY A 271 -15.63 4.71 -19.42
N LEU A 272 -15.01 5.84 -19.02
CA LEU A 272 -15.24 6.51 -17.73
C LEU A 272 -15.78 7.94 -17.86
N LEU A 273 -16.17 8.38 -19.07
CA LEU A 273 -16.60 9.76 -19.33
C LEU A 273 -17.83 10.19 -18.50
N LYS A 274 -18.75 9.26 -18.21
CA LYS A 274 -19.99 9.57 -17.49
C LYS A 274 -19.77 10.04 -16.04
N SER A 275 -18.65 9.68 -15.44
CA SER A 275 -18.33 10.04 -14.05
C SER A 275 -17.47 11.30 -13.91
N GLY A 276 -17.02 11.89 -15.02
CA GLY A 276 -16.03 12.96 -15.02
C GLY A 276 -14.58 12.48 -14.84
N TYR A 277 -14.40 11.23 -14.39
CA TYR A 277 -13.05 10.63 -14.25
C TYR A 277 -12.36 10.49 -15.61
N GLY A 278 -13.12 10.02 -16.63
CA GLY A 278 -12.60 9.91 -18.00
C GLY A 278 -12.27 11.27 -18.62
N GLY A 279 -13.05 12.32 -18.34
CA GLY A 279 -12.74 13.69 -18.77
C GLY A 279 -11.38 14.15 -18.25
N TYR A 280 -11.09 13.90 -16.98
CA TYR A 280 -9.79 14.19 -16.40
C TYR A 280 -8.63 13.48 -17.13
N LEU A 281 -8.80 12.18 -17.48
CA LEU A 281 -7.76 11.44 -18.20
C LEU A 281 -7.50 12.00 -19.60
N LEU A 282 -8.54 12.48 -20.32
CA LEU A 282 -8.38 13.12 -21.61
C LEU A 282 -7.68 14.49 -21.48
N GLU A 283 -8.02 15.28 -20.44
CA GLU A 283 -7.33 16.54 -20.18
C GLU A 283 -5.83 16.37 -19.92
N LEU A 284 -5.39 15.24 -19.37
CA LEU A 284 -3.95 14.97 -19.19
C LEU A 284 -3.22 14.92 -20.54
N LEU A 285 -3.84 14.30 -21.56
CA LEU A 285 -3.28 14.22 -22.92
C LEU A 285 -3.20 15.58 -23.60
N GLU A 286 -4.15 16.48 -23.32
CA GLU A 286 -4.15 17.84 -23.88
C GLU A 286 -3.11 18.78 -23.23
N ARG A 287 -2.70 18.48 -21.99
CA ARG A 287 -1.73 19.28 -21.22
C ARG A 287 -0.27 18.93 -21.50
N HIS A 288 -0.03 17.84 -22.22
CA HIS A 288 1.29 17.35 -22.64
C HIS A 288 1.56 17.68 -24.11
#